data_de69e160819708614533d6f9f82c5b6e
#
_entry.id   de69e160819708614533d6f9f82c5b6e
#
_cell.length_a   1.000
_cell.length_b   1.000
_cell.length_c   1.000
_cell.angle_alpha   90.00
_cell.angle_beta   90.00
_cell.angle_gamma   90.00
#
_symmetry.space_group_name_H-M   'P 1'
#
loop_
_entity.id
_entity.type
_entity.pdbx_description
1 polymer ?
#
loop_
_entity_poly.entity_id
_entity_poly.type
_entity_poly.pdbx_seq_one_letter_code
_entity_poly.pdbx_strand_id
1 'polypeptide(L)'
;LEICREADLLVLEDNPYGLLGFDDEPYRALRADEHDRVVYLGSFSKTFAPGMRVGWVLAPHAVREKLVLAQESSTLCPPTFSQQMVSAYLEGYDWLGQVKQFREMYRERRDAMLGALTDMMPAGTSWTVPTGGFYVWLRLPDGMDAGAMLPRAVTARVAYVPGTAFYADGFGSQCIRLSYCFPTPERIREGVRRLASVIEQELELREVFGTSTRALPPSYDAPGPDLT
;
A
#
# COMPACT_ATOMS: atom_id res chain seq x y z
N LEU A 1 -9.17 -9.78 17.34
CA LEU A 1 -8.76 -11.11 17.86
C LEU A 1 -9.92 -11.87 18.50
N GLU A 2 -10.81 -11.20 19.23
CA GLU A 2 -11.94 -11.83 19.92
C GLU A 2 -12.84 -12.59 18.94
N ILE A 3 -13.28 -11.96 17.87
CA ILE A 3 -14.07 -12.60 16.79
C ILE A 3 -13.34 -13.82 16.22
N CYS A 4 -12.03 -13.72 16.01
CA CYS A 4 -11.24 -14.83 15.49
C CYS A 4 -11.13 -16.00 16.46
N ARG A 5 -11.10 -15.72 17.79
CA ARG A 5 -11.14 -16.75 18.81
C ARG A 5 -12.49 -17.46 18.87
N GLU A 6 -13.59 -16.72 18.85
CA GLU A 6 -14.95 -17.25 18.87
C GLU A 6 -15.25 -18.10 17.63
N ALA A 7 -14.74 -17.70 16.47
CA ALA A 7 -14.94 -18.40 15.20
C ALA A 7 -13.87 -19.47 14.91
N ASP A 8 -12.94 -19.72 15.83
CA ASP A 8 -11.78 -20.64 15.69
C ASP A 8 -10.95 -20.38 14.42
N LEU A 9 -10.71 -19.11 14.11
CA LEU A 9 -9.95 -18.69 12.92
C LEU A 9 -8.47 -18.47 13.23
N LEU A 10 -7.61 -18.91 12.30
CA LEU A 10 -6.21 -18.52 12.25
C LEU A 10 -6.08 -17.16 11.56
N VAL A 11 -5.31 -16.26 12.15
CA VAL A 11 -5.06 -14.91 11.61
C VAL A 11 -3.73 -14.91 10.87
N LEU A 12 -3.71 -14.40 9.63
CA LEU A 12 -2.50 -14.06 8.90
C LEU A 12 -2.31 -12.54 8.96
N GLU A 13 -1.32 -12.08 9.72
CA GLU A 13 -0.94 -10.68 9.82
C GLU A 13 0.18 -10.39 8.82
N ASP A 14 -0.18 -9.89 7.63
CA ASP A 14 0.79 -9.45 6.61
C ASP A 14 1.20 -8.00 6.88
N ASN A 15 2.38 -7.82 7.51
CA ASN A 15 2.80 -6.53 8.02
C ASN A 15 4.19 -6.09 7.49
N PRO A 16 4.34 -5.82 6.19
CA PRO A 16 5.59 -5.34 5.60
C PRO A 16 5.90 -3.87 5.97
N TYR A 17 4.93 -3.12 6.47
CA TYR A 17 5.03 -1.68 6.77
C TYR A 17 4.97 -1.34 8.26
N GLY A 18 4.85 -2.30 9.16
CA GLY A 18 4.65 -2.05 10.59
C GLY A 18 5.69 -1.15 11.26
N LEU A 19 6.93 -1.14 10.72
CA LEU A 19 8.00 -0.25 11.18
C LEU A 19 8.03 1.11 10.48
N LEU A 20 7.16 1.36 9.49
CA LEU A 20 7.14 2.58 8.67
C LEU A 20 5.93 3.48 8.99
N GLY A 21 5.43 3.42 10.21
CA GLY A 21 4.50 4.40 10.75
C GLY A 21 5.20 5.75 10.95
N PHE A 22 4.48 6.86 10.76
CA PHE A 22 5.03 8.21 10.88
C PHE A 22 4.94 8.77 12.29
N ASP A 23 4.16 8.13 13.15
CA ASP A 23 4.09 8.44 14.57
C ASP A 23 5.28 7.82 15.31
N ASP A 24 5.57 8.30 16.51
CA ASP A 24 6.78 7.91 17.25
C ASP A 24 6.75 6.43 17.69
N GLU A 25 5.57 5.89 17.95
CA GLU A 25 5.40 4.50 18.37
C GLU A 25 5.07 3.57 17.19
N PRO A 26 5.76 2.44 17.05
CA PRO A 26 5.39 1.41 16.08
C PRO A 26 4.01 0.81 16.40
N TYR A 27 3.22 0.52 15.38
CA TYR A 27 1.98 -0.23 15.56
C TYR A 27 2.28 -1.60 16.18
N ARG A 28 1.60 -1.89 17.30
CA ARG A 28 1.72 -3.17 17.97
C ARG A 28 1.17 -4.29 17.09
N ALA A 29 1.97 -5.32 16.86
CA ALA A 29 1.55 -6.48 16.09
C ALA A 29 0.46 -7.28 16.83
N LEU A 30 -0.55 -7.77 16.10
CA LEU A 30 -1.59 -8.65 16.67
C LEU A 30 -0.99 -9.90 17.31
N ARG A 31 0.10 -10.42 16.71
CA ARG A 31 0.83 -11.56 17.27
C ARG A 31 1.41 -11.30 18.66
N ALA A 32 1.67 -10.07 19.04
CA ALA A 32 2.15 -9.74 20.36
C ALA A 32 1.11 -10.03 21.47
N ASP A 33 -0.17 -10.10 21.09
CA ASP A 33 -1.28 -10.38 22.00
C ASP A 33 -1.81 -11.83 21.88
N GLU A 34 -1.53 -12.52 20.75
CA GLU A 34 -2.06 -13.86 20.48
C GLU A 34 -1.04 -14.72 19.71
N HIS A 35 -0.13 -15.39 20.42
CA HIS A 35 0.96 -16.16 19.81
C HIS A 35 0.51 -17.45 19.10
N ASP A 36 -0.56 -18.07 19.57
CA ASP A 36 -0.98 -19.40 19.11
C ASP A 36 -1.96 -19.36 17.94
N ARG A 37 -2.50 -18.17 17.63
CA ARG A 37 -3.50 -18.00 16.55
C ARG A 37 -3.08 -17.01 15.49
N VAL A 38 -1.98 -16.29 15.67
CA VAL A 38 -1.53 -15.30 14.69
C VAL A 38 -0.23 -15.76 14.04
N VAL A 39 -0.24 -15.83 12.72
CA VAL A 39 0.93 -15.98 11.87
C VAL A 39 1.34 -14.60 11.39
N TYR A 40 2.47 -14.10 11.83
CA TYR A 40 3.00 -12.80 11.43
C TYR A 40 3.98 -12.94 10.28
N LEU A 41 3.76 -12.20 9.21
CA LEU A 41 4.60 -12.15 8.02
C LEU A 41 5.35 -10.81 7.98
N GLY A 42 6.66 -10.87 7.93
CA GLY A 42 7.53 -9.71 7.84
C GLY A 42 8.46 -9.75 6.63
N SER A 43 8.98 -8.60 6.25
CA SER A 43 9.88 -8.48 5.10
C SER A 43 10.92 -7.38 5.30
N PHE A 44 12.14 -7.63 4.86
CA PHE A 44 13.19 -6.61 4.78
C PHE A 44 13.12 -5.76 3.51
N SER A 45 12.18 -6.06 2.61
CA SER A 45 12.03 -5.34 1.34
C SER A 45 11.68 -3.85 1.51
N LYS A 46 11.06 -3.46 2.63
CA LYS A 46 10.60 -2.08 2.86
C LYS A 46 11.45 -1.33 3.90
N THR A 47 12.18 -2.07 4.72
CA THR A 47 12.97 -1.52 5.85
C THR A 47 14.48 -1.61 5.65
N PHE A 48 14.93 -2.38 4.64
CA PHE A 48 16.34 -2.51 4.30
C PHE A 48 16.56 -2.47 2.78
N ALA A 49 16.36 -3.59 2.07
CA ALA A 49 16.66 -3.69 0.65
C ALA A 49 15.72 -4.67 -0.07
N PRO A 50 14.88 -4.19 -1.01
CA PRO A 50 13.94 -5.05 -1.73
C PRO A 50 14.64 -6.11 -2.62
N GLY A 51 15.85 -5.81 -3.11
CA GLY A 51 16.64 -6.71 -3.95
C GLY A 51 17.16 -7.95 -3.22
N MET A 52 17.22 -7.94 -1.89
CA MET A 52 17.67 -9.10 -1.10
C MET A 52 16.67 -10.26 -1.09
N ARG A 53 15.40 -10.00 -1.34
CA ARG A 53 14.32 -11.01 -1.38
C ARG A 53 14.22 -11.84 -0.09
N VAL A 54 14.45 -11.22 1.08
CA VAL A 54 14.35 -11.86 2.39
C VAL A 54 13.06 -11.42 3.07
N GLY A 55 12.26 -12.41 3.42
CA GLY A 55 11.10 -12.29 4.30
C GLY A 55 11.21 -13.29 5.44
N TRP A 56 10.39 -13.16 6.46
CA TRP A 56 10.37 -14.01 7.63
C TRP A 56 8.96 -14.20 8.17
N VAL A 57 8.79 -15.28 8.91
CA VAL A 57 7.50 -15.66 9.49
C VAL A 57 7.68 -15.97 10.96
N LEU A 58 6.82 -15.42 11.80
CA LEU A 58 6.59 -15.89 13.17
C LEU A 58 5.26 -16.63 13.20
N ALA A 59 5.28 -17.92 13.48
CA ALA A 59 4.10 -18.77 13.41
C ALA A 59 4.01 -19.72 14.61
N PRO A 60 2.81 -20.22 14.95
CA PRO A 60 2.65 -21.37 15.85
C PRO A 60 3.46 -22.57 15.34
N HIS A 61 3.93 -23.43 16.27
CA HIS A 61 4.85 -24.53 15.95
C HIS A 61 4.34 -25.43 14.80
N ALA A 62 3.09 -25.85 14.87
CA ALA A 62 2.48 -26.73 13.84
C ALA A 62 2.44 -26.08 12.45
N VAL A 63 2.19 -24.78 12.37
CA VAL A 63 2.22 -24.02 11.10
C VAL A 63 3.65 -23.88 10.60
N ARG A 64 4.59 -23.54 11.50
CA ARG A 64 6.02 -23.40 11.15
C ARG A 64 6.59 -24.68 10.54
N GLU A 65 6.30 -25.86 11.09
CA GLU A 65 6.75 -27.13 10.53
C GLU A 65 6.26 -27.35 9.10
N LYS A 66 4.99 -27.02 8.82
CA LYS A 66 4.44 -27.13 7.47
C LYS A 66 5.06 -26.12 6.50
N LEU A 67 5.35 -24.90 6.97
CA LEU A 67 6.02 -23.90 6.16
C LEU A 67 7.46 -24.31 5.81
N VAL A 68 8.19 -24.94 6.73
CA VAL A 68 9.53 -25.45 6.45
C VAL A 68 9.49 -26.53 5.36
N LEU A 69 8.59 -27.52 5.46
CA LEU A 69 8.41 -28.54 4.44
C LEU A 69 7.97 -27.96 3.09
N ALA A 70 7.07 -26.98 3.09
CA ALA A 70 6.63 -26.31 1.87
C ALA A 70 7.77 -25.51 1.22
N GLN A 71 8.60 -24.84 2.01
CA GLN A 71 9.79 -24.12 1.54
C GLN A 71 10.81 -25.09 0.93
N GLU A 72 11.08 -26.21 1.60
CA GLU A 72 11.99 -27.25 1.13
C GLU A 72 11.52 -27.84 -0.22
N SER A 73 10.24 -28.13 -0.37
CA SER A 73 9.66 -28.67 -1.60
C SER A 73 9.64 -27.65 -2.76
N SER A 74 9.55 -26.36 -2.46
CA SER A 74 9.43 -25.30 -3.49
C SER A 74 10.76 -24.79 -4.01
N THR A 75 11.72 -24.58 -3.12
CA THR A 75 12.99 -23.90 -3.45
C THR A 75 14.22 -24.56 -2.82
N LEU A 76 14.05 -25.70 -2.13
CA LEU A 76 15.02 -26.40 -1.29
C LEU A 76 15.47 -25.55 -0.10
N CYS A 77 16.05 -24.38 -0.34
CA CYS A 77 16.35 -23.37 0.67
C CYS A 77 16.37 -21.96 0.07
N PRO A 78 16.04 -20.91 0.85
CA PRO A 78 16.23 -19.53 0.42
C PRO A 78 17.72 -19.21 0.22
N PRO A 79 18.07 -18.19 -0.61
CA PRO A 79 19.45 -17.80 -0.84
C PRO A 79 20.18 -17.45 0.47
N THR A 80 21.15 -18.26 0.88
CA THR A 80 21.90 -18.12 2.13
C THR A 80 22.69 -16.81 2.17
N PHE A 81 23.25 -16.40 1.03
CA PHE A 81 23.99 -15.15 0.91
C PHE A 81 23.14 -13.95 1.32
N SER A 82 21.90 -13.82 0.79
CA SER A 82 21.00 -12.72 1.16
C SER A 82 20.65 -12.73 2.63
N GLN A 83 20.43 -13.90 3.23
CA GLN A 83 20.14 -14.02 4.65
C GLN A 83 21.34 -13.59 5.52
N GLN A 84 22.55 -14.02 5.18
CA GLN A 84 23.77 -13.62 5.88
C GLN A 84 24.05 -12.11 5.74
N MET A 85 23.80 -11.52 4.57
CA MET A 85 23.93 -10.08 4.38
C MET A 85 22.94 -9.29 5.26
N VAL A 86 21.69 -9.75 5.36
CA VAL A 86 20.70 -9.14 6.27
C VAL A 86 21.14 -9.29 7.72
N SER A 87 21.58 -10.49 8.16
CA SER A 87 22.06 -10.73 9.53
C SER A 87 23.24 -9.81 9.86
N ALA A 88 24.25 -9.78 9.01
CA ALA A 88 25.42 -8.93 9.22
C ALA A 88 25.08 -7.43 9.30
N TYR A 89 24.09 -6.99 8.50
CA TYR A 89 23.60 -5.62 8.59
C TYR A 89 22.89 -5.34 9.91
N LEU A 90 22.01 -6.23 10.36
CA LEU A 90 21.27 -6.07 11.62
C LEU A 90 22.18 -6.10 12.85
N GLU A 91 23.26 -6.87 12.79
CA GLU A 91 24.24 -7.01 13.89
C GLU A 91 25.28 -5.89 13.90
N GLY A 92 25.68 -5.40 12.73
CA GLY A 92 26.78 -4.45 12.56
C GLY A 92 26.40 -2.98 12.48
N TYR A 93 25.11 -2.65 12.29
CA TYR A 93 24.64 -1.29 12.03
C TYR A 93 23.43 -0.91 12.87
N ASP A 94 23.25 0.39 13.10
CA ASP A 94 22.02 0.94 13.71
C ASP A 94 20.87 0.97 12.70
N TRP A 95 20.33 -0.21 12.41
CA TRP A 95 19.23 -0.35 11.46
C TRP A 95 17.93 0.32 11.93
N LEU A 96 17.69 0.41 13.25
CA LEU A 96 16.53 1.13 13.78
C LEU A 96 16.67 2.64 13.58
N GLY A 97 17.87 3.19 13.73
CA GLY A 97 18.15 4.58 13.37
C GLY A 97 17.95 4.83 11.88
N GLN A 98 18.33 3.88 11.03
CA GLN A 98 18.03 3.96 9.57
C GLN A 98 16.54 3.94 9.29
N VAL A 99 15.76 3.10 9.97
CA VAL A 99 14.29 3.07 9.82
C VAL A 99 13.67 4.39 10.24
N LYS A 100 14.17 5.05 11.30
CA LYS A 100 13.71 6.39 11.70
C LYS A 100 13.95 7.42 10.61
N GLN A 101 15.13 7.40 9.97
CA GLN A 101 15.41 8.28 8.82
C GLN A 101 14.46 8.02 7.64
N PHE A 102 14.13 6.75 7.37
CA PHE A 102 13.14 6.41 6.35
C PHE A 102 11.76 6.95 6.70
N ARG A 103 11.32 6.87 7.97
CA ARG A 103 10.04 7.45 8.40
C ARG A 103 9.97 8.95 8.12
N GLU A 104 11.01 9.72 8.47
CA GLU A 104 11.06 11.16 8.21
C GLU A 104 10.99 11.45 6.72
N MET A 105 11.79 10.78 5.91
CA MET A 105 11.79 10.94 4.46
C MET A 105 10.43 10.61 3.83
N TYR A 106 9.77 9.54 4.27
CA TYR A 106 8.45 9.16 3.74
C TYR A 106 7.34 10.06 4.27
N ARG A 107 7.44 10.56 5.50
CA ARG A 107 6.53 11.58 6.04
C ARG A 107 6.56 12.84 5.19
N GLU A 108 7.75 13.38 4.91
CA GLU A 108 7.93 14.55 4.05
C GLU A 108 7.28 14.36 2.67
N ARG A 109 7.51 13.21 2.05
CA ARG A 109 6.93 12.87 0.74
C ARG A 109 5.42 12.72 0.79
N ARG A 110 4.88 12.08 1.83
CA ARG A 110 3.45 11.99 2.09
C ARG A 110 2.82 13.36 2.21
N ASP A 111 3.42 14.24 3.00
CA ASP A 111 2.93 15.59 3.24
C ASP A 111 2.95 16.44 1.97
N ALA A 112 3.99 16.30 1.15
CA ALA A 112 4.05 16.92 -0.16
C ALA A 112 2.94 16.43 -1.09
N MET A 113 2.61 15.13 -1.07
CA MET A 113 1.51 14.57 -1.85
C MET A 113 0.16 15.08 -1.35
N LEU A 114 -0.11 15.01 -0.05
CA LEU A 114 -1.37 15.48 0.53
C LEU A 114 -1.60 16.97 0.29
N GLY A 115 -0.57 17.79 0.50
CA GLY A 115 -0.64 19.22 0.18
C GLY A 115 -0.95 19.48 -1.29
N ALA A 116 -0.26 18.78 -2.19
CA ALA A 116 -0.51 18.92 -3.63
C ALA A 116 -1.92 18.46 -4.04
N LEU A 117 -2.43 17.37 -3.45
CA LEU A 117 -3.80 16.90 -3.67
C LEU A 117 -4.82 17.95 -3.21
N THR A 118 -4.60 18.54 -2.03
CA THR A 118 -5.46 19.60 -1.50
C THR A 118 -5.48 20.84 -2.39
N ASP A 119 -4.31 21.24 -2.91
CA ASP A 119 -4.16 22.45 -3.69
C ASP A 119 -4.72 22.32 -5.13
N MET A 120 -4.70 21.13 -5.73
CA MET A 120 -4.80 20.96 -7.18
C MET A 120 -5.92 20.02 -7.64
N MET A 121 -6.45 19.14 -6.77
CA MET A 121 -7.45 18.18 -7.24
C MET A 121 -8.81 18.83 -7.48
N PRO A 122 -9.50 18.47 -8.58
CA PRO A 122 -10.83 18.99 -8.85
C PRO A 122 -11.86 18.50 -7.83
N ALA A 123 -12.96 19.23 -7.73
CA ALA A 123 -14.09 18.89 -6.86
C ALA A 123 -14.60 17.46 -7.15
N GLY A 124 -15.08 16.78 -6.13
CA GLY A 124 -15.56 15.40 -6.22
C GLY A 124 -14.47 14.34 -6.05
N THR A 125 -13.19 14.73 -5.92
CA THR A 125 -12.13 13.81 -5.51
C THR A 125 -12.05 13.70 -3.98
N SER A 126 -11.65 12.53 -3.49
CA SER A 126 -11.35 12.30 -2.07
C SER A 126 -10.17 11.34 -1.93
N TRP A 127 -9.48 11.38 -0.79
CA TRP A 127 -8.31 10.53 -0.56
C TRP A 127 -8.11 10.21 0.90
N THR A 128 -7.38 9.11 1.15
CA THR A 128 -6.96 8.73 2.50
C THR A 128 -5.79 9.59 2.98
N VAL A 129 -5.70 9.78 4.28
CA VAL A 129 -4.54 10.42 4.96
C VAL A 129 -3.76 9.33 5.70
N PRO A 130 -2.76 8.69 5.06
CA PRO A 130 -2.04 7.59 5.66
C PRO A 130 -1.11 8.06 6.79
N THR A 131 -1.10 7.31 7.89
CA THR A 131 -0.19 7.51 9.02
C THR A 131 1.11 6.71 8.89
N GLY A 132 1.33 6.05 7.75
CA GLY A 132 2.51 5.25 7.44
C GLY A 132 2.47 4.66 6.04
N GLY A 133 3.45 3.83 5.71
CA GLY A 133 3.52 3.13 4.44
C GLY A 133 3.94 4.01 3.26
N PHE A 134 3.44 3.69 2.07
CA PHE A 134 3.94 4.25 0.80
C PHE A 134 2.87 4.82 -0.11
N TYR A 135 1.58 4.76 0.26
CA TYR A 135 0.49 4.96 -0.68
C TYR A 135 -0.60 5.86 -0.14
N VAL A 136 -1.17 6.65 -1.03
CA VAL A 136 -2.46 7.32 -0.86
C VAL A 136 -3.48 6.60 -1.74
N TRP A 137 -4.65 6.32 -1.19
CA TRP A 137 -5.80 5.83 -1.91
C TRP A 137 -6.68 7.01 -2.28
N LEU A 138 -6.89 7.25 -3.57
CA LEU A 138 -7.68 8.37 -4.08
C LEU A 138 -8.90 7.83 -4.82
N ARG A 139 -10.05 8.43 -4.55
CA ARG A 139 -11.29 8.22 -5.29
C ARG A 139 -11.50 9.39 -6.25
N LEU A 140 -11.71 9.08 -7.51
CA LEU A 140 -12.05 10.01 -8.58
C LEU A 140 -13.49 10.49 -8.44
N PRO A 141 -13.86 11.60 -9.09
CA PRO A 141 -15.24 12.03 -9.22
C PRO A 141 -16.14 10.93 -9.77
N ASP A 142 -17.42 10.96 -9.41
CA ASP A 142 -18.38 9.94 -9.79
C ASP A 142 -18.45 9.69 -11.29
N GLY A 143 -18.56 8.40 -11.62
CA GLY A 143 -18.66 7.92 -12.99
C GLY A 143 -17.34 7.86 -13.76
N MET A 144 -16.19 8.29 -13.22
CA MET A 144 -14.90 8.14 -13.86
C MET A 144 -14.37 6.70 -13.78
N ASP A 145 -13.55 6.31 -14.74
CA ASP A 145 -12.90 5.00 -14.79
C ASP A 145 -11.37 5.18 -14.85
N ALA A 146 -10.72 4.77 -13.77
CA ALA A 146 -9.27 4.87 -13.61
C ALA A 146 -8.50 4.02 -14.63
N GLY A 147 -9.05 2.86 -15.04
CA GLY A 147 -8.45 2.02 -16.05
C GLY A 147 -8.48 2.67 -17.44
N ALA A 148 -9.63 3.23 -17.81
CA ALA A 148 -9.81 3.93 -19.09
C ALA A 148 -8.98 5.23 -19.17
N MET A 149 -8.78 5.92 -18.04
CA MET A 149 -8.00 7.16 -17.96
C MET A 149 -6.47 6.90 -17.95
N LEU A 150 -6.00 5.72 -17.53
CA LEU A 150 -4.57 5.43 -17.34
C LEU A 150 -3.69 5.74 -18.58
N PRO A 151 -4.07 5.39 -19.84
CA PRO A 151 -3.24 5.71 -21.00
C PRO A 151 -2.98 7.20 -21.17
N ARG A 152 -3.97 8.06 -20.88
CA ARG A 152 -3.80 9.53 -20.92
C ARG A 152 -2.88 10.02 -19.82
N ALA A 153 -3.00 9.48 -18.60
CA ALA A 153 -2.10 9.79 -17.50
C ALA A 153 -0.65 9.41 -17.84
N VAL A 154 -0.42 8.24 -18.43
CA VAL A 154 0.92 7.81 -18.88
C VAL A 154 1.46 8.74 -19.97
N THR A 155 0.64 9.17 -20.92
CA THR A 155 1.00 10.18 -21.92
C THR A 155 1.40 11.50 -21.27
N ALA A 156 0.71 11.92 -20.20
CA ALA A 156 1.05 13.07 -19.37
C ALA A 156 2.23 12.83 -18.43
N ARG A 157 2.91 11.67 -18.52
CA ARG A 157 4.06 11.26 -17.70
C ARG A 157 3.74 11.17 -16.20
N VAL A 158 2.54 10.74 -15.87
CA VAL A 158 2.15 10.33 -14.53
C VAL A 158 1.52 8.94 -14.59
N ALA A 159 1.89 8.06 -13.66
CA ALA A 159 1.34 6.71 -13.59
C ALA A 159 0.80 6.44 -12.18
N TYR A 160 -0.24 5.63 -12.12
CA TYR A 160 -0.87 5.14 -10.90
C TYR A 160 -1.31 3.69 -11.10
N VAL A 161 -1.77 3.06 -10.04
CA VAL A 161 -2.38 1.73 -10.14
C VAL A 161 -3.90 1.88 -10.02
N PRO A 162 -4.69 1.46 -11.04
CA PRO A 162 -6.14 1.46 -10.97
C PRO A 162 -6.65 0.60 -9.82
N GLY A 163 -7.72 1.05 -9.17
CA GLY A 163 -8.29 0.41 -7.99
C GLY A 163 -8.83 -0.99 -8.25
N THR A 164 -9.27 -1.30 -9.47
CA THR A 164 -9.77 -2.63 -9.86
C THR A 164 -8.80 -3.77 -9.57
N ALA A 165 -7.49 -3.48 -9.51
CA ALA A 165 -6.47 -4.47 -9.14
C ALA A 165 -6.53 -4.91 -7.65
N PHE A 166 -7.32 -4.24 -6.80
CA PHE A 166 -7.40 -4.46 -5.36
C PHE A 166 -8.77 -4.98 -4.90
N TYR A 167 -9.71 -5.19 -5.82
CA TYR A 167 -11.04 -5.68 -5.55
C TYR A 167 -11.24 -7.05 -6.19
N ALA A 168 -11.69 -8.02 -5.40
CA ALA A 168 -11.91 -9.38 -5.87
C ALA A 168 -13.12 -9.51 -6.84
N ASP A 169 -14.05 -8.58 -6.75
CA ASP A 169 -15.32 -8.54 -7.49
C ASP A 169 -15.31 -7.60 -8.70
N GLY A 170 -14.14 -6.99 -9.02
CA GLY A 170 -13.97 -6.05 -10.12
C GLY A 170 -14.45 -4.63 -9.83
N PHE A 171 -14.84 -4.32 -8.59
CA PHE A 171 -15.11 -2.94 -8.15
C PHE A 171 -13.82 -2.09 -8.14
N GLY A 172 -13.93 -0.84 -7.70
CA GLY A 172 -12.77 0.06 -7.58
C GLY A 172 -12.37 0.77 -8.87
N SER A 173 -13.20 0.75 -9.93
CA SER A 173 -12.92 1.47 -11.18
C SER A 173 -12.76 2.98 -10.98
N GLN A 174 -13.37 3.56 -9.94
CA GLN A 174 -13.23 4.97 -9.57
C GLN A 174 -12.02 5.25 -8.66
N CYS A 175 -11.26 4.24 -8.29
CA CYS A 175 -10.17 4.39 -7.32
C CYS A 175 -8.81 4.27 -8.00
N ILE A 176 -7.83 4.97 -7.44
CA ILE A 176 -6.43 4.88 -7.84
C ILE A 176 -5.53 4.82 -6.60
N ARG A 177 -4.44 4.06 -6.71
CA ARG A 177 -3.38 4.04 -5.71
C ARG A 177 -2.21 4.87 -6.19
N LEU A 178 -1.89 5.93 -5.45
CA LEU A 178 -0.74 6.81 -5.67
C LEU A 178 0.41 6.41 -4.76
N SER A 179 1.63 6.38 -5.28
CA SER A 179 2.84 6.07 -4.53
C SER A 179 3.70 7.30 -4.32
N TYR A 180 4.14 7.54 -3.08
CA TYR A 180 5.09 8.60 -2.73
C TYR A 180 6.46 8.04 -2.31
N CYS A 181 6.72 6.74 -2.44
CA CYS A 181 7.91 6.11 -1.87
C CYS A 181 9.22 6.46 -2.60
N PHE A 182 9.18 6.83 -3.88
CA PHE A 182 10.40 7.03 -4.68
C PHE A 182 10.65 8.50 -5.08
N PRO A 183 9.67 9.28 -5.59
CA PRO A 183 9.94 10.63 -6.10
C PRO A 183 10.28 11.62 -4.97
N THR A 184 11.01 12.69 -5.32
CA THR A 184 11.22 13.84 -4.42
C THR A 184 9.90 14.62 -4.23
N PRO A 185 9.77 15.44 -3.17
CA PRO A 185 8.60 16.29 -2.94
C PRO A 185 8.19 17.13 -4.15
N GLU A 186 9.17 17.71 -4.87
CA GLU A 186 8.92 18.53 -6.06
C GLU A 186 8.33 17.69 -7.21
N ARG A 187 8.89 16.49 -7.43
CA ARG A 187 8.37 15.56 -8.44
C ARG A 187 7.00 15.02 -8.09
N ILE A 188 6.69 14.85 -6.81
CA ILE A 188 5.36 14.47 -6.34
C ILE A 188 4.37 15.59 -6.68
N ARG A 189 4.67 16.84 -6.35
CA ARG A 189 3.82 17.99 -6.68
C ARG A 189 3.57 18.10 -8.19
N GLU A 190 4.60 17.95 -9.00
CA GLU A 190 4.47 17.96 -10.45
C GLU A 190 3.64 16.78 -10.96
N GLY A 191 3.81 15.58 -10.41
CA GLY A 191 2.98 14.42 -10.76
C GLY A 191 1.51 14.63 -10.44
N VAL A 192 1.21 15.19 -9.27
CA VAL A 192 -0.16 15.51 -8.86
C VAL A 192 -0.76 16.59 -9.77
N ARG A 193 -0.02 17.64 -10.13
CA ARG A 193 -0.46 18.67 -11.07
C ARG A 193 -0.86 18.07 -12.43
N ARG A 194 -0.04 17.15 -12.96
CA ARG A 194 -0.35 16.46 -14.23
C ARG A 194 -1.59 15.58 -14.12
N LEU A 195 -1.71 14.86 -13.01
CA LEU A 195 -2.87 14.02 -12.76
C LEU A 195 -4.16 14.87 -12.67
N ALA A 196 -4.12 15.97 -11.95
CA ALA A 196 -5.24 16.90 -11.86
C ALA A 196 -5.69 17.38 -13.24
N SER A 197 -4.75 17.83 -14.09
CA SER A 197 -5.06 18.23 -15.46
C SER A 197 -5.67 17.12 -16.31
N VAL A 198 -5.23 15.87 -16.14
CA VAL A 198 -5.85 14.72 -16.84
C VAL A 198 -7.28 14.47 -16.34
N ILE A 199 -7.52 14.59 -15.04
CA ILE A 199 -8.86 14.42 -14.46
C ILE A 199 -9.80 15.54 -14.96
N GLU A 200 -9.35 16.80 -14.97
CA GLU A 200 -10.10 17.94 -15.49
C GLU A 200 -10.50 17.74 -16.95
N GLN A 201 -9.55 17.37 -17.80
CA GLN A 201 -9.82 17.08 -19.23
C GLN A 201 -10.83 15.93 -19.40
N GLU A 202 -10.78 14.92 -18.55
CA GLU A 202 -11.74 13.81 -18.57
C GLU A 202 -13.14 14.29 -18.18
N LEU A 203 -13.25 15.17 -17.18
CA LEU A 203 -14.52 15.77 -16.77
C LEU A 203 -15.11 16.64 -17.89
N GLU A 204 -14.30 17.51 -18.51
CA GLU A 204 -14.72 18.34 -19.65
C GLU A 204 -15.23 17.50 -20.84
N LEU A 205 -14.51 16.43 -21.19
CA LEU A 205 -14.94 15.52 -22.27
C LEU A 205 -16.30 14.88 -21.97
N ARG A 206 -16.56 14.56 -20.70
CA ARG A 206 -17.83 13.98 -20.27
C ARG A 206 -18.98 14.98 -20.31
N GLU A 207 -18.73 16.22 -19.96
CA GLU A 207 -19.72 17.28 -20.08
C GLU A 207 -20.12 17.52 -21.53
N VAL A 208 -19.15 17.49 -22.47
CA VAL A 208 -19.38 17.75 -23.89
C VAL A 208 -20.05 16.57 -24.62
N PHE A 209 -19.59 15.34 -24.34
CA PHE A 209 -20.04 14.15 -25.10
C PHE A 209 -21.10 13.32 -24.38
N GLY A 210 -21.51 13.71 -23.19
CA GLY A 210 -22.43 12.96 -22.33
C GLY A 210 -21.77 11.71 -21.76
N THR A 211 -22.33 11.20 -20.68
CA THR A 211 -21.89 9.94 -20.09
C THR A 211 -22.35 8.79 -20.98
N SER A 212 -21.44 8.13 -21.68
CA SER A 212 -21.67 6.77 -22.14
C SER A 212 -21.84 5.88 -20.91
N THR A 213 -23.06 5.80 -20.41
CA THR A 213 -23.43 4.98 -19.26
C THR A 213 -23.40 3.52 -19.68
N ARG A 214 -22.25 2.91 -19.57
CA ARG A 214 -22.24 1.49 -19.24
C ARG A 214 -22.72 1.44 -17.78
N ALA A 215 -23.95 0.97 -17.57
CA ALA A 215 -24.53 0.79 -16.24
C ALA A 215 -23.52 -0.01 -15.39
N LEU A 216 -22.90 0.66 -14.43
CA LEU A 216 -22.10 -0.03 -13.42
C LEU A 216 -23.07 -0.86 -12.58
N PRO A 217 -22.71 -2.08 -12.19
CA PRO A 217 -23.51 -2.82 -11.21
C PRO A 217 -23.67 -1.95 -9.95
N PRO A 218 -24.76 -2.10 -9.19
CA PRO A 218 -25.06 -1.26 -8.05
C PRO A 218 -23.87 -1.22 -7.10
N SER A 219 -23.48 0.00 -6.72
CA SER A 219 -22.40 0.21 -5.76
C SER A 219 -22.75 -0.53 -4.47
N TYR A 220 -21.96 -1.52 -4.10
CA TYR A 220 -21.96 -2.02 -2.75
C TYR A 220 -21.28 -0.94 -1.89
N ASP A 221 -22.07 -0.15 -1.20
CA ASP A 221 -21.61 0.73 -0.14
C ASP A 221 -21.17 -0.14 1.06
N ALA A 222 -20.06 -0.83 0.91
CA ALA A 222 -19.35 -1.29 2.08
C ALA A 222 -18.87 -0.02 2.80
N PRO A 223 -19.22 0.19 4.08
CA PRO A 223 -18.63 1.25 4.85
C PRO A 223 -17.12 1.08 4.75
N GLY A 224 -16.43 2.11 4.26
CA GLY A 224 -14.98 2.13 4.31
C GLY A 224 -14.57 1.85 5.75
N PRO A 225 -13.45 1.17 6.00
CA PRO A 225 -13.00 0.99 7.37
C PRO A 225 -12.89 2.39 7.99
N ASP A 226 -13.69 2.64 9.03
CA ASP A 226 -13.50 3.78 9.92
C ASP A 226 -12.11 3.62 10.53
N LEU A 227 -11.13 4.21 9.86
CA LEU A 227 -9.77 4.34 10.36
C LEU A 227 -9.68 5.66 11.12
N THR A 228 -10.32 5.71 12.29
CA THR A 228 -9.97 6.64 13.37
C THR A 228 -8.83 6.08 14.20
#